data_70ea708b189445d28ae2d4e6c2dfa651
#
_entry.id   70ea708b189445d28ae2d4e6c2dfa651
#
_cell.length_a   1.000
_cell.length_b   1.000
_cell.length_c   1.000
_cell.angle_alpha   90.00
_cell.angle_beta   90.00
_cell.angle_gamma   90.00
#
_symmetry.space_group_name_H-M   'P 1'
#
loop_
_entity.id
_entity.type
_entity.pdbx_description
1 polymer ?
#
loop_
_entity_poly.entity_id
_entity_poly.type
_entity_poly.pdbx_seq_one_letter_code
_entity_poly.pdbx_strand_id
1 'polypeptide(L)'
;EEEEWDTVIDTSLKGSYLVAQEMSRRLVAAKQAGSIVNIASILGQRVTSAVSPYCAAKAGLIHFSQAMALELARYQIRVNVLAPGYIETDMNRDFWLTDAGQQMLKRIPQRRLGQTDDLAAPLLLLLSDAGRYLTGSTITVDGGHICNSI
;
A
#
# COMPACT_ATOMS: atom_id res chain seq x y z
N GLU A 1 16.87 -14.12 -9.41
CA GLU A 1 16.55 -14.99 -10.57
C GLU A 1 15.15 -14.65 -11.09
N GLU A 2 14.77 -15.11 -12.31
CA GLU A 2 13.48 -14.80 -12.94
C GLU A 2 12.31 -15.33 -12.10
N GLU A 3 12.44 -16.53 -11.54
CA GLU A 3 11.43 -17.13 -10.67
C GLU A 3 11.14 -16.31 -9.41
N GLU A 4 12.15 -15.71 -8.80
CA GLU A 4 11.98 -14.81 -7.65
C GLU A 4 11.24 -13.54 -8.05
N TRP A 5 11.58 -12.99 -9.22
CA TRP A 5 10.88 -11.85 -9.77
C TRP A 5 9.40 -12.17 -9.99
N ASP A 6 9.10 -13.26 -10.68
CA ASP A 6 7.72 -13.67 -10.98
C ASP A 6 6.91 -13.91 -9.70
N THR A 7 7.50 -14.56 -8.71
CA THR A 7 6.85 -14.80 -7.41
C THR A 7 6.46 -13.49 -6.74
N VAL A 8 7.34 -12.50 -6.72
CA VAL A 8 7.06 -11.20 -6.10
C VAL A 8 6.00 -10.42 -6.87
N ILE A 9 6.09 -10.39 -8.21
CA ILE A 9 5.12 -9.69 -9.07
C ILE A 9 3.75 -10.36 -8.97
N ASP A 10 3.68 -11.68 -9.06
CA ASP A 10 2.43 -12.43 -8.99
C ASP A 10 1.74 -12.23 -7.63
N THR A 11 2.49 -12.25 -6.55
CA THR A 11 1.93 -12.05 -5.20
C THR A 11 1.55 -10.60 -4.95
N SER A 12 2.49 -9.67 -5.17
CA SER A 12 2.36 -8.28 -4.68
C SER A 12 1.62 -7.33 -5.63
N LEU A 13 1.52 -7.68 -6.92
CA LEU A 13 0.84 -6.87 -7.93
C LEU A 13 -0.34 -7.62 -8.55
N LYS A 14 -0.08 -8.76 -9.20
CA LYS A 14 -1.10 -9.51 -9.93
C LYS A 14 -2.21 -10.04 -9.01
N GLY A 15 -1.85 -10.55 -7.82
CA GLY A 15 -2.86 -10.96 -6.83
C GLY A 15 -3.80 -9.83 -6.44
N SER A 16 -3.26 -8.64 -6.16
CA SER A 16 -4.05 -7.44 -5.85
C SER A 16 -4.94 -7.03 -7.03
N TYR A 17 -4.41 -7.08 -8.27
CA TYR A 17 -5.16 -6.82 -9.49
C TYR A 17 -6.36 -7.77 -9.62
N LEU A 18 -6.17 -9.07 -9.47
CA LEU A 18 -7.23 -10.07 -9.63
C LEU A 18 -8.37 -9.87 -8.64
N VAL A 19 -8.05 -9.61 -7.36
CA VAL A 19 -9.05 -9.35 -6.32
C VAL A 19 -9.80 -8.06 -6.60
N ALA A 20 -9.09 -6.98 -6.92
CA ALA A 20 -9.69 -5.68 -7.20
C ALA A 20 -10.59 -5.73 -8.46
N GLN A 21 -10.14 -6.43 -9.50
CA GLN A 21 -10.92 -6.62 -10.74
C GLN A 21 -12.23 -7.38 -10.46
N GLU A 22 -12.17 -8.50 -9.74
CA GLU A 22 -13.36 -9.29 -9.45
C GLU A 22 -14.34 -8.52 -8.55
N MET A 23 -13.85 -7.79 -7.55
CA MET A 23 -14.70 -6.94 -6.72
C MET A 23 -15.37 -5.85 -7.56
N SER A 24 -14.63 -5.22 -8.46
CA SER A 24 -15.18 -4.19 -9.37
C SER A 24 -16.28 -4.75 -10.26
N ARG A 25 -16.04 -5.93 -10.85
CA ARG A 25 -17.05 -6.60 -11.70
C ARG A 25 -18.35 -6.87 -10.94
N ARG A 26 -18.25 -7.34 -9.69
CA ARG A 26 -19.41 -7.61 -8.84
C ARG A 26 -20.17 -6.34 -8.49
N LEU A 27 -19.49 -5.29 -8.08
CA LEU A 27 -20.11 -4.00 -7.75
C LEU A 27 -20.83 -3.40 -8.97
N VAL A 28 -20.18 -3.40 -10.14
CA VAL A 28 -20.77 -2.89 -11.37
C VAL A 28 -22.01 -3.71 -11.79
N ALA A 29 -21.92 -5.04 -11.73
CA ALA A 29 -23.04 -5.92 -12.07
C ALA A 29 -24.23 -5.72 -11.10
N ALA A 30 -23.94 -5.50 -9.81
CA ALA A 30 -24.96 -5.24 -8.80
C ALA A 30 -25.48 -3.78 -8.82
N LYS A 31 -24.89 -2.89 -9.63
CA LYS A 31 -25.16 -1.43 -9.63
C LYS A 31 -24.98 -0.81 -8.23
N GLN A 32 -23.97 -1.24 -7.51
CA GLN A 32 -23.65 -0.77 -6.17
C GLN A 32 -22.40 0.11 -6.18
N ALA A 33 -22.47 1.23 -5.46
CA ALA A 33 -21.30 2.00 -5.11
C ALA A 33 -20.38 1.20 -4.18
N GLY A 34 -19.09 1.56 -4.13
CA GLY A 34 -18.15 0.87 -3.27
C GLY A 34 -16.85 1.60 -3.04
N SER A 35 -16.02 1.03 -2.19
CA SER A 35 -14.66 1.51 -1.95
C SER A 35 -13.69 0.33 -1.94
N ILE A 36 -12.63 0.46 -2.72
CA ILE A 36 -11.52 -0.49 -2.80
C ILE A 36 -10.28 0.20 -2.25
N VAL A 37 -9.57 -0.45 -1.35
CA VAL A 37 -8.29 0.04 -0.83
C VAL A 37 -7.22 -1.01 -1.08
N ASN A 38 -6.25 -0.66 -1.91
CA ASN A 38 -5.08 -1.49 -2.15
C ASN A 38 -3.97 -1.15 -1.15
N ILE A 39 -3.36 -2.17 -0.55
CA ILE A 39 -2.25 -2.00 0.39
C ILE A 39 -0.94 -2.05 -0.39
N ALA A 40 -0.35 -0.87 -0.63
CA ALA A 40 0.96 -0.76 -1.26
C ALA A 40 2.10 -0.77 -0.21
N SER A 41 3.03 0.15 -0.33
CA SER A 41 4.15 0.38 0.58
C SER A 41 4.77 1.74 0.27
N ILE A 42 5.48 2.33 1.21
CA ILE A 42 6.39 3.45 0.92
C ILE A 42 7.42 3.08 -0.15
N LEU A 43 7.76 1.80 -0.30
CA LEU A 43 8.68 1.31 -1.34
C LEU A 43 8.06 1.33 -2.75
N GLY A 44 6.80 1.67 -2.90
CA GLY A 44 6.19 2.06 -4.17
C GLY A 44 6.40 3.54 -4.53
N GLN A 45 6.87 4.36 -3.58
CA GLN A 45 7.14 5.79 -3.76
C GLN A 45 8.63 6.13 -3.60
N ARG A 46 9.37 5.25 -2.93
CA ARG A 46 10.79 5.37 -2.62
C ARG A 46 11.44 4.01 -2.82
N VAL A 47 12.76 3.98 -2.96
CA VAL A 47 13.48 2.72 -3.20
C VAL A 47 14.42 2.40 -2.04
N THR A 48 14.72 1.11 -1.89
CA THR A 48 15.82 0.61 -1.08
C THR A 48 16.54 -0.51 -1.83
N SER A 49 17.75 -0.83 -1.42
CA SER A 49 18.56 -1.90 -2.04
C SER A 49 17.97 -3.29 -1.76
N ALA A 50 18.31 -4.24 -2.62
CA ALA A 50 18.03 -5.68 -2.50
C ALA A 50 16.54 -6.12 -2.58
N VAL A 51 15.61 -5.22 -2.94
CA VAL A 51 14.18 -5.52 -3.06
C VAL A 51 13.55 -4.86 -4.30
N SER A 52 14.29 -4.76 -5.40
CA SER A 52 13.83 -4.09 -6.61
C SER A 52 12.52 -4.66 -7.20
N PRO A 53 12.27 -5.99 -7.22
CA PRO A 53 10.99 -6.53 -7.68
C PRO A 53 9.81 -6.05 -6.82
N TYR A 54 10.00 -5.99 -5.51
CA TYR A 54 8.98 -5.51 -4.58
C TYR A 54 8.70 -4.02 -4.76
N CYS A 55 9.74 -3.19 -4.94
CA CYS A 55 9.57 -1.76 -5.25
C CYS A 55 8.78 -1.57 -6.55
N ALA A 56 9.12 -2.32 -7.60
CA ALA A 56 8.41 -2.29 -8.88
C ALA A 56 6.95 -2.71 -8.74
N ALA A 57 6.68 -3.81 -8.03
CA ALA A 57 5.33 -4.30 -7.78
C ALA A 57 4.48 -3.27 -7.02
N LYS A 58 5.01 -2.66 -5.97
CA LYS A 58 4.29 -1.69 -5.15
C LYS A 58 4.10 -0.33 -5.86
N ALA A 59 5.06 0.09 -6.68
CA ALA A 59 4.89 1.26 -7.56
C ALA A 59 3.82 0.99 -8.62
N GLY A 60 3.88 -0.18 -9.27
CA GLY A 60 2.86 -0.63 -10.21
C GLY A 60 1.46 -0.69 -9.58
N LEU A 61 1.33 -1.16 -8.34
CA LEU A 61 0.06 -1.21 -7.63
C LEU A 61 -0.52 0.18 -7.34
N ILE A 62 0.32 1.16 -6.99
CA ILE A 62 -0.10 2.55 -6.81
C ILE A 62 -0.67 3.09 -8.14
N HIS A 63 0.08 2.96 -9.21
CA HIS A 63 -0.33 3.50 -10.51
C HIS A 63 -1.55 2.77 -11.09
N PHE A 64 -1.60 1.45 -10.96
CA PHE A 64 -2.76 0.63 -11.30
C PHE A 64 -4.03 1.10 -10.55
N SER A 65 -3.91 1.39 -9.25
CA SER A 65 -5.03 1.89 -8.45
C SER A 65 -5.56 3.24 -8.94
N GLN A 66 -4.68 4.12 -9.42
CA GLN A 66 -5.06 5.41 -10.02
C GLN A 66 -5.82 5.20 -11.34
N ALA A 67 -5.37 4.29 -12.19
CA ALA A 67 -6.06 3.93 -13.42
C ALA A 67 -7.46 3.37 -13.13
N MET A 68 -7.58 2.42 -12.18
CA MET A 68 -8.87 1.90 -11.73
C MET A 68 -9.79 3.00 -11.19
N ALA A 69 -9.25 3.93 -10.40
CA ALA A 69 -10.03 5.03 -9.82
C ALA A 69 -10.68 5.88 -10.93
N LEU A 70 -9.94 6.18 -12.00
CA LEU A 70 -10.44 6.91 -13.16
C LEU A 70 -11.54 6.11 -13.88
N GLU A 71 -11.31 4.83 -14.16
CA GLU A 71 -12.24 3.97 -14.90
C GLU A 71 -13.55 3.72 -14.13
N LEU A 72 -13.47 3.56 -12.81
CA LEU A 72 -14.57 3.14 -11.96
C LEU A 72 -15.37 4.30 -11.37
N ALA A 73 -14.89 5.54 -11.48
CA ALA A 73 -15.56 6.73 -10.95
C ALA A 73 -17.01 6.85 -11.46
N ARG A 74 -17.24 6.56 -12.74
CA ARG A 74 -18.59 6.58 -13.36
C ARG A 74 -19.58 5.60 -12.74
N TYR A 75 -19.08 4.58 -12.02
CA TYR A 75 -19.88 3.59 -11.30
C TYR A 75 -19.99 3.90 -9.81
N GLN A 76 -19.50 5.06 -9.37
CA GLN A 76 -19.45 5.46 -7.97
C GLN A 76 -18.61 4.51 -7.10
N ILE A 77 -17.60 3.87 -7.71
CA ILE A 77 -16.64 3.02 -7.01
C ILE A 77 -15.35 3.81 -6.86
N ARG A 78 -14.93 3.99 -5.61
CA ARG A 78 -13.68 4.66 -5.27
C ARG A 78 -12.55 3.64 -5.17
N VAL A 79 -11.38 4.00 -5.61
CA VAL A 79 -10.17 3.17 -5.47
C VAL A 79 -9.05 4.02 -4.91
N ASN A 80 -8.51 3.63 -3.78
CA ASN A 80 -7.43 4.34 -3.10
C ASN A 80 -6.33 3.38 -2.66
N VAL A 81 -5.23 3.94 -2.21
CA VAL A 81 -4.05 3.21 -1.75
C VAL A 81 -3.70 3.62 -0.33
N LEU A 82 -3.44 2.64 0.51
CA LEU A 82 -2.73 2.82 1.77
C LEU A 82 -1.28 2.37 1.57
N ALA A 83 -0.32 3.23 1.88
CA ALA A 83 1.11 2.96 1.73
C ALA A 83 1.81 3.00 3.10
N PRO A 84 1.87 1.86 3.82
CA PRO A 84 2.55 1.79 5.09
C PRO A 84 4.06 1.91 4.95
N GLY A 85 4.70 2.47 5.96
CA GLY A 85 6.13 2.33 6.23
C GLY A 85 6.45 1.02 6.93
N TYR A 86 7.42 1.06 7.84
CA TYR A 86 7.80 -0.10 8.64
C TYR A 86 6.83 -0.25 9.82
N ILE A 87 6.04 -1.32 9.77
CA ILE A 87 5.07 -1.71 10.80
C ILE A 87 5.64 -2.90 11.54
N GLU A 88 5.60 -2.86 12.87
CA GLU A 88 5.97 -4.01 13.70
C GLU A 88 4.94 -5.12 13.57
N THR A 89 5.43 -6.33 13.32
CA THR A 89 4.63 -7.56 13.24
C THR A 89 5.42 -8.70 13.87
N ASP A 90 4.76 -9.79 14.22
CA ASP A 90 5.46 -10.98 14.74
C ASP A 90 6.52 -11.52 13.77
N MET A 91 6.28 -11.35 12.46
CA MET A 91 7.18 -11.82 11.42
C MET A 91 8.52 -11.06 11.38
N ASN A 92 8.55 -9.79 11.76
CA ASN A 92 9.74 -8.93 11.62
C ASN A 92 10.32 -8.44 12.95
N ARG A 93 9.76 -8.87 14.09
CA ARG A 93 10.17 -8.41 15.44
C ARG A 93 11.64 -8.63 15.70
N ASP A 94 12.16 -9.82 15.36
CA ASP A 94 13.56 -10.18 15.63
C ASP A 94 14.53 -9.33 14.80
N PHE A 95 14.17 -8.97 13.58
CA PHE A 95 15.00 -8.08 12.76
C PHE A 95 15.23 -6.72 13.44
N TRP A 96 14.22 -6.18 14.10
CA TRP A 96 14.32 -4.86 14.75
C TRP A 96 15.20 -4.87 15.99
N LEU A 97 15.54 -6.03 16.54
CA LEU A 97 16.49 -6.18 17.64
C LEU A 97 17.94 -6.19 17.16
N THR A 98 18.19 -6.33 15.87
CA THR A 98 19.53 -6.31 15.29
C THR A 98 20.08 -4.88 15.12
N ASP A 99 21.40 -4.74 15.02
CA ASP A 99 22.04 -3.46 14.74
C ASP A 99 21.54 -2.84 13.42
N ALA A 100 21.31 -3.66 12.39
CA ALA A 100 20.76 -3.22 11.10
C ALA A 100 19.35 -2.65 11.27
N GLY A 101 18.48 -3.32 12.02
CA GLY A 101 17.13 -2.86 12.34
C GLY A 101 17.15 -1.54 13.12
N GLN A 102 18.06 -1.42 14.12
CA GLN A 102 18.22 -0.19 14.91
C GLN A 102 18.75 0.98 14.07
N GLN A 103 19.63 0.73 13.11
CA GLN A 103 20.09 1.76 12.17
C GLN A 103 18.95 2.21 11.24
N MET A 104 18.10 1.28 10.79
CA MET A 104 16.95 1.60 9.96
C MET A 104 15.90 2.40 10.76
N LEU A 105 15.67 2.05 12.02
CA LEU A 105 14.77 2.78 12.92
C LEU A 105 15.18 4.25 13.08
N LYS A 106 16.50 4.53 13.14
CA LYS A 106 17.04 5.88 13.21
C LYS A 106 16.75 6.74 11.96
N ARG A 107 16.38 6.12 10.85
CA ARG A 107 15.99 6.82 9.62
C ARG A 107 14.53 7.27 9.62
N ILE A 108 13.71 6.72 10.50
CA ILE A 108 12.31 7.14 10.66
C ILE A 108 12.29 8.41 11.51
N PRO A 109 11.76 9.55 11.01
CA PRO A 109 11.71 10.79 11.78
C PRO A 109 11.06 10.66 13.15
N GLN A 110 9.95 9.91 13.26
CA GLN A 110 9.28 9.64 14.53
C GLN A 110 10.02 8.67 15.45
N ARG A 111 11.16 8.08 15.00
CA ARG A 111 12.03 7.19 15.81
C ARG A 111 11.31 5.99 16.41
N ARG A 112 10.25 5.53 15.80
CA ARG A 112 9.50 4.34 16.18
C ARG A 112 9.01 3.59 14.93
N LEU A 113 8.73 2.31 15.11
CA LEU A 113 7.94 1.54 14.15
C LEU A 113 6.47 1.95 14.25
N GLY A 114 5.75 1.82 13.15
CA GLY A 114 4.30 1.85 13.19
C GLY A 114 3.76 0.57 13.84
N GLN A 115 2.59 0.68 14.44
CA GLN A 115 1.79 -0.45 14.89
C GLN A 115 0.62 -0.66 13.92
N THR A 116 0.01 -1.83 13.92
CA THR A 116 -1.16 -2.10 13.08
C THR A 116 -2.28 -1.11 13.32
N ASP A 117 -2.45 -0.64 14.57
CA ASP A 117 -3.45 0.35 14.95
C ASP A 117 -3.19 1.73 14.33
N ASP A 118 -1.93 2.07 14.01
CA ASP A 118 -1.60 3.32 13.28
C ASP A 118 -2.23 3.33 11.87
N LEU A 119 -2.56 2.17 11.31
CA LEU A 119 -3.19 2.04 9.99
C LEU A 119 -4.72 2.10 10.03
N ALA A 120 -5.33 1.89 11.20
CA ALA A 120 -6.78 1.72 11.33
C ALA A 120 -7.55 2.98 10.91
N ALA A 121 -7.18 4.15 11.43
CA ALA A 121 -7.88 5.40 11.13
C ALA A 121 -7.77 5.80 9.63
N PRO A 122 -6.60 5.78 8.99
CA PRO A 122 -6.49 6.02 7.56
C PRO A 122 -7.27 5.02 6.71
N LEU A 123 -7.27 3.74 7.08
CA LEU A 123 -8.02 2.70 6.38
C LEU A 123 -9.54 2.96 6.48
N LEU A 124 -10.04 3.25 7.69
CA LEU A 124 -11.45 3.57 7.91
C LEU A 124 -11.87 4.85 7.16
N LEU A 125 -11.01 5.87 7.11
CA LEU A 125 -11.25 7.06 6.31
C LEU A 125 -11.47 6.70 4.84
N LEU A 126 -10.60 5.86 4.26
CA LEU A 126 -10.70 5.47 2.85
C LEU A 126 -11.92 4.60 2.55
N LEU A 127 -12.34 3.75 3.51
CA LEU A 127 -13.45 2.82 3.32
C LEU A 127 -14.82 3.44 3.60
N SER A 128 -14.90 4.45 4.45
CA SER A 128 -16.17 5.06 4.89
C SER A 128 -16.59 6.28 4.04
N ASP A 129 -17.76 6.82 4.35
CA ASP A 129 -18.29 8.05 3.76
C ASP A 129 -17.49 9.30 4.13
N ALA A 130 -16.68 9.25 5.19
CA ALA A 130 -15.75 10.33 5.51
C ALA A 130 -14.75 10.58 4.34
N GLY A 131 -14.40 9.53 3.62
CA GLY A 131 -13.56 9.59 2.42
C GLY A 131 -14.32 9.68 1.08
N ARG A 132 -15.60 10.05 1.07
CA ARG A 132 -16.45 10.00 -0.14
C ARG A 132 -15.94 10.81 -1.35
N TYR A 133 -15.05 11.77 -1.12
CA TYR A 133 -14.41 12.56 -2.20
C TYR A 133 -12.95 12.14 -2.47
N LEU A 134 -12.49 11.06 -1.85
CA LEU A 134 -11.16 10.49 -2.06
C LEU A 134 -11.25 9.32 -3.04
N THR A 135 -10.64 9.47 -4.22
CA THR A 135 -10.41 8.39 -5.18
C THR A 135 -9.11 8.66 -5.93
N GLY A 136 -8.34 7.63 -6.26
CA GLY A 136 -7.01 7.72 -6.85
C GLY A 136 -5.92 8.24 -5.89
N SER A 137 -6.25 8.40 -4.61
CA SER A 137 -5.32 8.93 -3.60
C SER A 137 -4.45 7.83 -2.99
N THR A 138 -3.22 8.20 -2.63
CA THR A 138 -2.33 7.37 -1.82
C THR A 138 -2.12 8.02 -0.46
N ILE A 139 -2.53 7.35 0.61
CA ILE A 139 -2.25 7.79 1.98
C ILE A 139 -1.02 7.03 2.49
N THR A 140 0.02 7.78 2.80
CA THR A 140 1.26 7.25 3.38
C THR A 140 1.19 7.32 4.90
N VAL A 141 1.54 6.20 5.57
CA VAL A 141 1.56 6.07 7.03
C VAL A 141 2.90 5.45 7.43
N ASP A 142 3.91 6.30 7.67
CA ASP A 142 5.30 5.86 7.73
C ASP A 142 6.16 6.57 8.78
N GLY A 143 5.57 7.36 9.66
CA GLY A 143 6.32 8.16 10.63
C GLY A 143 7.23 9.23 10.00
N GLY A 144 6.94 9.64 8.74
CA GLY A 144 7.71 10.62 7.99
C GLY A 144 8.91 10.04 7.24
N HIS A 145 9.01 8.71 7.11
CA HIS A 145 10.20 8.07 6.54
C HIS A 145 10.48 8.51 5.09
N ILE A 146 9.46 8.67 4.25
CA ILE A 146 9.67 9.13 2.86
C ILE A 146 10.12 10.59 2.77
N CYS A 147 9.91 11.39 3.81
CA CYS A 147 10.30 12.80 3.88
C CYS A 147 11.73 12.98 4.41
N ASN A 148 12.42 11.90 4.80
CA ASN A 148 13.76 12.00 5.35
C ASN A 148 14.74 12.53 4.29
N SER A 149 15.57 13.50 4.70
CA SER A 149 16.65 14.02 3.86
C SER A 149 17.69 12.92 3.55
N ILE A 150 18.36 13.08 2.44
CA ILE A 150 19.49 12.23 2.00
C ILE A 150 20.63 12.30 3.02
#